data_d5e90e1e4bc98f2f2c1e9ece222335ad
#
_entry.id   d5e90e1e4bc98f2f2c1e9ece222335ad
#
_cell.length_a   1.000
_cell.length_b   1.000
_cell.length_c   1.000
_cell.angle_alpha   90.00
_cell.angle_beta   90.00
_cell.angle_gamma   90.00
#
_symmetry.space_group_name_H-M   'P 1'
#
loop_
_entity.id
_entity.type
_entity.pdbx_description
1 polymer ?
#
loop_
_entity_poly.entity_id
_entity_poly.type
_entity_poly.pdbx_seq_one_letter_code
_entity_poly.pdbx_strand_id
1 'polypeptide(L)'
;MDHNKLWKILQEMGIPDHLTCLLRNVYAGQEATVRTGHGTTDWFQIQKGVCQGCILSSYLFNLYAEYIMRDAGLDEAQAGIRIVGRNIDNLRYADDTTLMAESEEELKSLLMRVKEESEKVGLKLNLQKAKIMASGPITSW
;
A
#
# COMPACT_ATOMS: atom_id res chain seq x y z
N MET A 1 0.34 7.20 -5.68
CA MET A 1 -0.48 6.20 -6.39
C MET A 1 -0.84 6.76 -7.76
N ASP A 2 -0.59 6.01 -8.81
CA ASP A 2 -0.89 6.37 -10.20
C ASP A 2 -2.30 5.85 -10.55
N HIS A 3 -3.16 6.70 -11.14
CA HIS A 3 -4.54 6.32 -11.41
C HIS A 3 -4.64 5.19 -12.44
N ASN A 4 -3.80 5.20 -13.49
CA ASN A 4 -3.84 4.15 -14.51
C ASN A 4 -3.46 2.78 -13.92
N LYS A 5 -2.47 2.75 -13.04
CA LYS A 5 -2.10 1.52 -12.32
C LYS A 5 -3.22 1.09 -11.37
N LEU A 6 -3.86 2.03 -10.69
CA LEU A 6 -5.00 1.73 -9.81
C LEU A 6 -6.12 1.01 -10.56
N TRP A 7 -6.52 1.54 -11.74
CA TRP A 7 -7.60 0.94 -12.51
C TRP A 7 -7.27 -0.49 -12.98
N LYS A 8 -6.02 -0.71 -13.37
CA LYS A 8 -5.55 -2.04 -13.75
C LYS A 8 -5.60 -3.01 -12.57
N ILE A 9 -5.09 -2.60 -11.42
CA ILE A 9 -5.13 -3.38 -10.18
C ILE A 9 -6.56 -3.75 -9.79
N LEU A 10 -7.50 -2.81 -9.84
CA LEU A 10 -8.90 -3.10 -9.51
C LEU A 10 -9.51 -4.16 -10.44
N GLN A 11 -9.18 -4.12 -11.74
CA GLN A 11 -9.61 -5.13 -12.70
C GLN A 11 -8.99 -6.50 -12.40
N GLU A 12 -7.69 -6.56 -12.12
CA GLU A 12 -6.98 -7.79 -11.76
C GLU A 12 -7.48 -8.40 -10.44
N MET A 13 -7.96 -7.56 -9.52
CA MET A 13 -8.62 -8.00 -8.27
C MET A 13 -10.07 -8.43 -8.47
N GLY A 14 -10.60 -8.40 -9.69
CA GLY A 14 -11.96 -8.83 -10.00
C GLY A 14 -13.06 -7.80 -9.70
N ILE A 15 -12.70 -6.53 -9.54
CA ILE A 15 -13.70 -5.46 -9.41
C ILE A 15 -14.42 -5.29 -10.76
N PRO A 16 -15.76 -5.33 -10.77
CA PRO A 16 -16.54 -5.24 -12.02
C PRO A 16 -16.24 -3.96 -12.82
N ASP A 17 -16.20 -4.09 -14.14
CA ASP A 17 -15.84 -2.99 -15.05
C ASP A 17 -16.70 -1.75 -14.90
N HIS A 18 -18.02 -1.93 -14.64
CA HIS A 18 -18.92 -0.79 -14.44
C HIS A 18 -18.55 0.03 -13.19
N LEU A 19 -18.09 -0.62 -12.10
CA LEU A 19 -17.62 0.07 -10.89
C LEU A 19 -16.27 0.77 -11.16
N THR A 20 -15.36 0.11 -11.85
CA THR A 20 -14.08 0.73 -12.24
C THR A 20 -14.31 1.94 -13.15
N CYS A 21 -15.29 1.87 -14.06
CA CYS A 21 -15.68 3.00 -14.89
C CYS A 21 -16.24 4.18 -14.09
N LEU A 22 -17.13 3.90 -13.11
CA LEU A 22 -17.65 4.92 -12.20
C LEU A 22 -16.53 5.60 -11.41
N LEU A 23 -15.60 4.83 -10.89
CA LEU A 23 -14.43 5.35 -10.17
C LEU A 23 -13.58 6.24 -11.07
N ARG A 24 -13.29 5.80 -12.29
CA ARG A 24 -12.58 6.63 -13.29
C ARG A 24 -13.27 7.96 -13.53
N ASN A 25 -14.59 7.97 -13.66
CA ASN A 25 -15.35 9.20 -13.86
C ASN A 25 -15.29 10.14 -12.65
N VAL A 26 -15.30 9.60 -11.42
CA VAL A 26 -15.15 10.39 -10.19
C VAL A 26 -13.77 11.04 -10.12
N TYR A 27 -12.73 10.36 -10.59
CA TYR A 27 -11.34 10.88 -10.57
C TYR A 27 -10.96 11.64 -11.84
N ALA A 28 -11.75 11.53 -12.92
CA ALA A 28 -11.51 12.26 -14.16
C ALA A 28 -11.79 13.75 -13.97
N GLY A 29 -10.83 14.58 -14.39
CA GLY A 29 -11.00 16.03 -14.36
C GLY A 29 -11.05 16.65 -12.95
N GLN A 30 -10.60 15.94 -11.94
CA GLN A 30 -10.45 16.54 -10.61
C GLN A 30 -9.43 17.66 -10.62
N GLU A 31 -9.84 18.81 -10.09
CA GLU A 31 -9.01 19.99 -9.97
C GLU A 31 -8.90 20.40 -8.51
N ALA A 32 -7.80 21.03 -8.17
CA ALA A 32 -7.56 21.57 -6.84
C ALA A 32 -6.96 22.97 -6.93
N THR A 33 -7.15 23.70 -5.85
CA THR A 33 -6.50 24.98 -5.60
C THR A 33 -5.98 24.98 -4.16
N VAL A 34 -4.90 25.69 -3.91
CA VAL A 34 -4.30 25.80 -2.57
C VAL A 34 -4.51 27.21 -2.05
N ARG A 35 -5.11 27.30 -0.87
CA ARG A 35 -5.25 28.57 -0.16
C ARG A 35 -4.00 28.82 0.70
N THR A 36 -3.33 29.91 0.42
CA THR A 36 -2.15 30.38 1.19
C THR A 36 -2.47 31.67 1.94
N GLY A 37 -1.59 32.11 2.82
CA GLY A 37 -1.72 33.42 3.49
C GLY A 37 -1.70 34.63 2.54
N HIS A 38 -1.26 34.41 1.29
CA HIS A 38 -1.16 35.46 0.25
C HIS A 38 -2.23 35.36 -0.84
N GLY A 39 -3.19 34.44 -0.70
CA GLY A 39 -4.25 34.24 -1.67
C GLY A 39 -4.44 32.77 -2.07
N THR A 40 -5.14 32.55 -3.16
CA THR A 40 -5.43 31.21 -3.70
C THR A 40 -4.65 31.02 -5.00
N THR A 41 -4.09 29.83 -5.19
CA THR A 41 -3.44 29.48 -6.47
C THR A 41 -4.46 29.34 -7.60
N ASP A 42 -3.99 29.35 -8.84
CA ASP A 42 -4.81 28.89 -9.96
C ASP A 42 -5.21 27.42 -9.81
N TRP A 43 -6.30 27.04 -10.44
CA TRP A 43 -6.77 25.67 -10.48
C TRP A 43 -5.79 24.78 -11.24
N PHE A 44 -5.44 23.62 -10.69
CA PHE A 44 -4.59 22.64 -11.35
C PHE A 44 -5.22 21.25 -11.29
N GLN A 45 -4.99 20.45 -12.32
CA GLN A 45 -5.54 19.11 -12.40
C GLN A 45 -4.78 18.12 -11.49
N ILE A 46 -5.55 17.28 -10.79
CA ILE A 46 -5.02 16.20 -9.99
C ILE A 46 -4.88 14.95 -10.86
N GLN A 47 -3.65 14.56 -11.14
CA GLN A 47 -3.36 13.40 -12.00
C GLN A 47 -2.94 12.16 -11.21
N LYS A 48 -2.65 12.28 -9.92
CA LYS A 48 -2.14 11.20 -9.06
C LYS A 48 -2.67 11.34 -7.64
N GLY A 49 -2.70 10.22 -6.94
CA GLY A 49 -3.09 10.17 -5.55
C GLY A 49 -4.56 9.89 -5.35
N VAL A 50 -4.98 9.95 -4.10
CA VAL A 50 -6.38 9.87 -3.67
C VAL A 50 -6.67 11.02 -2.73
N CYS A 51 -7.91 11.47 -2.68
CA CYS A 51 -8.31 12.62 -1.89
C CYS A 51 -8.24 12.31 -0.39
N GLN A 52 -7.47 13.09 0.38
CA GLN A 52 -7.45 12.95 1.84
C GLN A 52 -8.83 13.28 2.43
N GLY A 53 -9.26 12.47 3.41
CA GLY A 53 -10.54 12.64 4.09
C GLY A 53 -11.75 12.07 3.34
N CYS A 54 -11.56 11.50 2.15
CA CYS A 54 -12.63 10.81 1.45
C CYS A 54 -12.66 9.32 1.87
N ILE A 55 -13.83 8.82 2.26
CA ILE A 55 -14.02 7.41 2.65
C ILE A 55 -13.56 6.46 1.54
N LEU A 56 -13.89 6.77 0.29
CA LEU A 56 -13.51 5.98 -0.88
C LEU A 56 -12.00 5.83 -1.02
N SER A 57 -11.24 6.85 -0.67
CA SER A 57 -9.77 6.84 -0.77
C SER A 57 -9.12 5.79 0.11
N SER A 58 -9.64 5.58 1.32
CA SER A 58 -9.17 4.56 2.24
C SER A 58 -9.40 3.15 1.69
N TYR A 59 -10.57 2.90 1.10
CA TYR A 59 -10.87 1.61 0.48
C TYR A 59 -9.98 1.34 -0.74
N LEU A 60 -9.78 2.34 -1.61
CA LEU A 60 -8.91 2.20 -2.78
C LEU A 60 -7.45 1.95 -2.38
N PHE A 61 -6.98 2.64 -1.32
CA PHE A 61 -5.64 2.40 -0.81
C PHE A 61 -5.50 0.99 -0.22
N ASN A 62 -6.49 0.52 0.54
CA ASN A 62 -6.47 -0.83 1.11
C ASN A 62 -6.45 -1.91 0.02
N LEU A 63 -7.25 -1.76 -1.04
CA LEU A 63 -7.23 -2.68 -2.19
C LEU A 63 -5.86 -2.66 -2.90
N TYR A 64 -5.28 -1.48 -3.05
CA TYR A 64 -3.96 -1.32 -3.64
C TYR A 64 -2.86 -1.99 -2.81
N ALA A 65 -2.90 -1.81 -1.48
CA ALA A 65 -1.98 -2.45 -0.55
C ALA A 65 -2.17 -3.98 -0.54
N GLU A 66 -3.42 -4.46 -0.57
CA GLU A 66 -3.73 -5.89 -0.66
C GLU A 66 -3.13 -6.52 -1.91
N TYR A 67 -3.28 -5.87 -3.06
CA TYR A 67 -2.69 -6.32 -4.31
C TYR A 67 -1.16 -6.49 -4.18
N ILE A 68 -0.47 -5.49 -3.61
CA ILE A 68 0.98 -5.54 -3.40
C ILE A 68 1.38 -6.74 -2.53
N MET A 69 0.66 -6.99 -1.44
CA MET A 69 0.99 -8.08 -0.53
C MET A 69 0.75 -9.46 -1.16
N ARG A 70 -0.31 -9.60 -1.95
CA ARG A 70 -0.57 -10.84 -2.73
C ARG A 70 0.53 -11.09 -3.76
N ASP A 71 0.91 -10.08 -4.54
CA ASP A 71 1.98 -10.21 -5.54
C ASP A 71 3.36 -10.45 -4.90
N ALA A 72 3.58 -9.93 -3.69
CA ALA A 72 4.76 -10.26 -2.90
C ALA A 72 4.76 -11.72 -2.36
N GLY A 73 3.67 -12.47 -2.59
CA GLY A 73 3.54 -13.86 -2.15
C GLY A 73 3.45 -14.03 -0.64
N LEU A 74 2.95 -13.02 0.06
CA LEU A 74 2.82 -13.08 1.51
C LEU A 74 1.68 -14.02 1.94
N ASP A 75 0.58 -14.05 1.17
CA ASP A 75 -0.56 -14.92 1.47
C ASP A 75 -0.24 -16.42 1.31
N GLU A 76 0.75 -16.77 0.49
CA GLU A 76 1.15 -18.16 0.18
C GLU A 76 2.42 -18.58 0.94
N ALA A 77 3.12 -17.64 1.55
CA ALA A 77 4.38 -17.92 2.23
C ALA A 77 4.11 -18.69 3.53
N GLN A 78 4.90 -19.74 3.78
CA GLN A 78 5.03 -20.35 5.10
C GLN A 78 5.78 -19.43 6.09
N ALA A 79 6.13 -18.23 5.64
CA ALA A 79 6.79 -17.17 6.37
C ALA A 79 5.83 -16.55 7.41
N GLY A 80 6.39 -15.98 8.46
CA GLY A 80 5.63 -15.29 9.49
C GLY A 80 5.63 -16.01 10.84
N ILE A 81 4.94 -15.43 11.79
CA ILE A 81 4.84 -15.94 13.16
C ILE A 81 3.56 -16.78 13.29
N ARG A 82 3.67 -17.95 13.89
CA ARG A 82 2.53 -18.83 14.11
C ARG A 82 1.75 -18.43 15.35
N ILE A 83 0.56 -17.90 15.18
CA ILE A 83 -0.35 -17.52 16.27
C ILE A 83 -1.64 -18.34 16.16
N VAL A 84 -1.94 -19.14 17.21
CA VAL A 84 -3.16 -19.97 17.27
C VAL A 84 -3.37 -20.82 16.01
N GLY A 85 -2.28 -21.40 15.48
CA GLY A 85 -2.31 -22.28 14.28
C GLY A 85 -2.43 -21.55 12.94
N ARG A 86 -2.40 -20.21 12.91
CA ARG A 86 -2.39 -19.40 11.69
C ARG A 86 -1.02 -18.71 11.56
N ASN A 87 -0.48 -18.70 10.36
CA ASN A 87 0.68 -17.88 10.06
C ASN A 87 0.23 -16.44 9.89
N ILE A 88 0.92 -15.52 10.57
CA ILE A 88 0.74 -14.08 10.42
C ILE A 88 2.10 -13.51 10.03
N ASP A 89 2.20 -13.03 8.83
CA ASP A 89 3.42 -12.46 8.24
C ASP A 89 3.37 -10.94 8.11
N ASN A 90 2.15 -10.36 8.13
CA ASN A 90 1.98 -8.92 8.10
C ASN A 90 0.76 -8.47 8.92
N LEU A 91 0.85 -7.25 9.43
CA LEU A 91 -0.26 -6.49 9.99
C LEU A 91 -0.28 -5.11 9.34
N ARG A 92 -1.47 -4.65 8.99
CA ARG A 92 -1.64 -3.37 8.30
C ARG A 92 -2.64 -2.48 9.01
N TYR A 93 -2.28 -1.22 9.12
CA TYR A 93 -3.17 -0.16 9.59
C TYR A 93 -2.96 1.09 8.73
N ALA A 94 -3.91 1.39 7.86
CA ALA A 94 -3.79 2.44 6.85
C ALA A 94 -2.52 2.27 6.00
N ASP A 95 -1.59 3.21 6.05
CA ASP A 95 -0.29 3.17 5.37
C ASP A 95 0.83 2.53 6.19
N ASP A 96 0.60 2.24 7.46
CA ASP A 96 1.56 1.54 8.30
C ASP A 96 1.46 0.03 8.09
N THR A 97 2.60 -0.60 7.86
CA THR A 97 2.71 -2.05 7.67
C THR A 97 3.77 -2.60 8.60
N THR A 98 3.43 -3.66 9.33
CA THR A 98 4.37 -4.45 10.13
C THR A 98 4.55 -5.80 9.46
N LEU A 99 5.79 -6.15 9.11
CA LEU A 99 6.17 -7.48 8.64
C LEU A 99 6.66 -8.31 9.83
N MET A 100 6.32 -9.58 9.85
CA MET A 100 6.68 -10.52 10.90
C MET A 100 7.37 -11.73 10.30
N ALA A 101 8.42 -12.21 10.97
CA ALA A 101 9.17 -13.39 10.57
C ALA A 101 9.83 -14.04 11.79
N GLU A 102 10.16 -15.31 11.70
CA GLU A 102 10.88 -16.04 12.74
C GLU A 102 12.39 -15.85 12.68
N SER A 103 12.93 -15.38 11.53
CA SER A 103 14.36 -15.10 11.35
C SER A 103 14.63 -13.77 10.64
N GLU A 104 15.86 -13.28 10.77
CA GLU A 104 16.31 -12.05 10.11
C GLU A 104 16.35 -12.21 8.59
N GLU A 105 16.82 -13.35 8.10
CA GLU A 105 16.90 -13.66 6.67
C GLU A 105 15.52 -13.68 6.02
N GLU A 106 14.55 -14.27 6.72
CA GLU A 106 13.17 -14.31 6.31
C GLU A 106 12.57 -12.90 6.27
N LEU A 107 12.76 -12.10 7.32
CA LEU A 107 12.29 -10.72 7.39
C LEU A 107 12.89 -9.87 6.26
N LYS A 108 14.18 -10.00 5.98
CA LYS A 108 14.84 -9.32 4.86
C LYS A 108 14.25 -9.74 3.52
N SER A 109 14.02 -11.03 3.32
CA SER A 109 13.39 -11.55 2.10
C SER A 109 11.98 -10.98 1.89
N LEU A 110 11.15 -10.97 2.94
CA LEU A 110 9.81 -10.38 2.92
C LEU A 110 9.86 -8.89 2.57
N LEU A 111 10.73 -8.15 3.25
CA LEU A 111 10.88 -6.71 3.04
C LEU A 111 11.31 -6.38 1.59
N MET A 112 12.25 -7.15 1.04
CA MET A 112 12.72 -6.94 -0.33
C MET A 112 11.62 -7.21 -1.35
N ARG A 113 10.82 -8.27 -1.18
CA ARG A 113 9.67 -8.57 -2.05
C ARG A 113 8.62 -7.47 -2.00
N VAL A 114 8.21 -7.06 -0.79
CA VAL A 114 7.23 -5.97 -0.62
C VAL A 114 7.74 -4.67 -1.22
N LYS A 115 9.03 -4.36 -1.05
CA LYS A 115 9.66 -3.18 -1.66
C LYS A 115 9.58 -3.23 -3.18
N GLU A 116 9.98 -4.36 -3.77
CA GLU A 116 9.98 -4.53 -5.23
C GLU A 116 8.57 -4.39 -5.81
N GLU A 117 7.58 -5.08 -5.25
CA GLU A 117 6.18 -5.00 -5.71
C GLU A 117 5.59 -3.60 -5.51
N SER A 118 5.90 -2.95 -4.38
CA SER A 118 5.48 -1.55 -4.15
C SER A 118 6.04 -0.59 -5.20
N GLU A 119 7.31 -0.74 -5.56
CA GLU A 119 7.97 0.11 -6.56
C GLU A 119 7.38 -0.09 -7.97
N LYS A 120 7.05 -1.34 -8.35
CA LYS A 120 6.38 -1.65 -9.63
C LYS A 120 5.08 -0.87 -9.80
N VAL A 121 4.32 -0.72 -8.73
CA VAL A 121 3.04 0.01 -8.75
C VAL A 121 3.19 1.49 -8.38
N GLY A 122 4.40 1.97 -8.12
CA GLY A 122 4.69 3.40 -7.90
C GLY A 122 4.49 3.87 -6.47
N LEU A 123 4.49 2.95 -5.48
CA LEU A 123 4.63 3.27 -4.07
C LEU A 123 6.09 3.08 -3.64
N LYS A 124 6.54 3.95 -2.74
CA LYS A 124 7.89 3.85 -2.17
C LYS A 124 7.79 3.64 -0.66
N LEU A 125 8.46 2.62 -0.17
CA LEU A 125 8.60 2.41 1.27
C LEU A 125 9.51 3.48 1.88
N ASN A 126 9.09 4.03 3.01
CA ASN A 126 9.90 4.97 3.76
C ASN A 126 10.83 4.22 4.74
N LEU A 127 11.94 3.74 4.23
CA LEU A 127 12.92 2.97 5.03
C LEU A 127 13.54 3.78 6.17
N GLN A 128 13.55 5.11 6.11
CA GLN A 128 14.05 5.96 7.19
C GLN A 128 13.14 5.93 8.42
N LYS A 129 11.86 5.67 8.24
CA LYS A 129 10.88 5.50 9.32
C LYS A 129 10.73 4.06 9.79
N ALA A 130 11.25 3.09 9.03
CA ALA A 130 11.18 1.69 9.38
C ALA A 130 11.97 1.42 10.67
N LYS A 131 11.40 0.56 11.52
CA LYS A 131 12.03 0.11 12.76
C LYS A 131 11.96 -1.41 12.83
N ILE A 132 13.03 -2.01 13.32
CA ILE A 132 13.10 -3.45 13.57
C ILE A 132 12.95 -3.68 15.06
N MET A 133 12.11 -4.63 15.42
CA MET A 133 11.97 -5.12 16.80
C MET A 133 12.21 -6.62 16.80
N ALA A 134 13.00 -7.09 17.76
CA ALA A 134 13.22 -8.50 17.98
C ALA A 134 12.75 -8.87 19.39
N SER A 135 12.17 -10.07 19.53
CA SER A 135 11.78 -10.65 20.81
C SER A 135 12.56 -11.96 21.00
N GLY A 136 13.35 -12.05 22.08
CA GLY A 136 14.17 -13.22 22.40
C GLY A 136 15.63 -12.87 22.67
N PRO A 137 16.48 -13.86 22.94
CA PRO A 137 17.91 -13.62 23.11
C PRO A 137 18.52 -13.19 21.76
N ILE A 138 18.81 -11.89 21.67
CA ILE A 138 19.47 -11.32 20.48
C ILE A 138 20.96 -11.63 20.59
N THR A 139 21.48 -12.48 19.71
CA THR A 139 22.89 -12.83 19.66
C THR A 139 23.73 -11.91 18.75
N SER A 140 23.11 -11.25 17.76
CA SER A 140 23.69 -10.16 16.94
C SER A 140 22.65 -9.64 15.94
N TRP A 141 22.67 -8.34 15.69
CA TRP A 141 21.89 -7.68 14.62
C TRP A 141 22.83 -6.74 13.86
#